data_978cd9200f9a20075ba2b229359a8550
#
_entry.id   978cd9200f9a20075ba2b229359a8550
#
_cell.length_a   1.000
_cell.length_b   1.000
_cell.length_c   1.000
_cell.angle_alpha   90.00
_cell.angle_beta   90.00
_cell.angle_gamma   90.00
#
_symmetry.space_group_name_H-M   'P 1'
#
loop_
_entity.id
_entity.type
_entity.pdbx_description
1 polymer ?
#
loop_
_entity_poly.entity_id
_entity_poly.type
_entity_poly.pdbx_seq_one_letter_code
_entity_poly.pdbx_strand_id
1 'polypeptide(L)'
;NAFVAYFIGENNRLHGTVKNVNGQSCEVELENNGGTVKALPINIAGEGKKTTLSLRPERVEVNPASDVDNTFDAQVEELIYLGDHIRTRVRVCGNDEFVIKIPNAHGHARINKGDTVKVGWASEDCRALDA
;
A
#
# COMPACT_ATOMS: atom_id res chain seq x y z
N ASN A 1 16.84 14.86 6.65
CA ASN A 1 16.52 14.95 5.24
C ASN A 1 15.31 14.09 4.91
N ALA A 2 14.82 14.16 3.70
CA ALA A 2 13.64 13.39 3.29
C ALA A 2 13.84 11.89 3.50
N PHE A 3 15.05 11.41 3.31
CA PHE A 3 15.39 10.00 3.48
C PHE A 3 15.22 9.56 4.94
N VAL A 4 15.64 10.40 5.88
CA VAL A 4 15.48 10.11 7.31
C VAL A 4 14.00 10.11 7.70
N ALA A 5 13.22 11.03 7.15
CA ALA A 5 11.79 11.12 7.45
C ALA A 5 11.03 9.84 7.08
N TYR A 6 11.50 9.10 6.09
CA TYR A 6 10.89 7.83 5.70
C TYR A 6 11.08 6.72 6.70
N PHE A 7 12.08 6.82 7.56
CA PHE A 7 12.40 5.78 8.52
C PHE A 7 11.84 6.05 9.90
N ILE A 8 11.06 7.14 10.05
CA ILE A 8 10.29 7.35 11.26
C ILE A 8 8.99 6.54 11.10
N GLY A 9 9.13 5.24 11.33
CA GLY A 9 8.05 4.31 11.14
C GLY A 9 8.22 3.47 9.87
N GLU A 10 7.47 2.42 9.82
CA GLU A 10 7.49 1.46 8.73
C GLU A 10 6.60 1.96 7.59
N ASN A 11 7.10 1.89 6.36
CA ASN A 11 6.36 2.26 5.17
C ASN A 11 6.49 1.20 4.10
N ASN A 12 5.38 0.97 3.39
CA ASN A 12 5.42 0.19 2.16
C ASN A 12 5.90 1.07 1.03
N ARG A 13 6.76 0.53 0.19
CA ARG A 13 7.26 1.22 -1.00
C ARG A 13 6.94 0.39 -2.22
N LEU A 14 6.28 1.03 -3.17
CA LEU A 14 5.96 0.41 -4.46
C LEU A 14 6.59 1.27 -5.55
N HIS A 15 7.15 0.62 -6.56
CA HIS A 15 7.84 1.30 -7.66
C HIS A 15 7.05 1.17 -8.94
N GLY A 16 6.99 2.25 -9.70
CA GLY A 16 6.26 2.23 -10.96
C GLY A 16 6.52 3.45 -11.82
N THR A 17 5.71 3.60 -12.84
CA THR A 17 5.79 4.69 -13.81
C THR A 17 4.48 5.46 -13.80
N VAL A 18 4.56 6.78 -13.74
CA VAL A 18 3.38 7.65 -13.79
C VAL A 18 2.77 7.57 -15.18
N LYS A 19 1.50 7.18 -15.25
CA LYS A 19 0.79 7.04 -16.52
C LYS A 19 0.01 8.29 -16.86
N ASN A 20 -0.66 8.87 -15.85
CA ASN A 20 -1.35 10.14 -16.05
C ASN A 20 -1.45 10.89 -14.73
N VAL A 21 -1.61 12.20 -14.83
CA VAL A 21 -1.84 13.09 -13.70
C VAL A 21 -3.14 13.82 -13.96
N ASN A 22 -4.04 13.78 -12.99
CA ASN A 22 -5.37 14.35 -13.13
C ASN A 22 -5.72 15.13 -11.86
N GLY A 23 -5.33 16.40 -11.84
CA GLY A 23 -5.57 17.26 -10.68
C GLY A 23 -4.78 16.80 -9.47
N GLN A 24 -5.50 16.38 -8.43
CA GLN A 24 -4.89 15.99 -7.16
C GLN A 24 -4.58 14.49 -7.08
N SER A 25 -4.72 13.78 -8.19
CA SER A 25 -4.41 12.35 -8.21
C SER A 25 -3.59 12.00 -9.44
N CYS A 26 -2.90 10.88 -9.36
CA CYS A 26 -2.19 10.31 -10.51
C CYS A 26 -2.40 8.81 -10.52
N GLU A 27 -2.20 8.21 -11.69
CA GLU A 27 -2.22 6.77 -11.84
C GLU A 27 -0.80 6.29 -12.10
N VAL A 28 -0.40 5.27 -11.38
CA VAL A 28 0.95 4.71 -11.44
C VAL A 28 0.83 3.23 -11.81
N GLU A 29 1.50 2.87 -12.90
CA GLU A 29 1.61 1.49 -13.32
C GLU A 29 2.80 0.86 -12.61
N LEU A 30 2.53 -0.13 -11.78
CA LEU A 30 3.55 -0.75 -10.94
C LEU A 30 4.43 -1.71 -11.75
N GLU A 31 5.67 -1.87 -11.31
CA GLU A 31 6.60 -2.84 -11.84
C GLU A 31 6.12 -4.26 -11.52
N ASN A 32 6.70 -5.26 -12.20
CA ASN A 32 6.46 -6.69 -11.94
C ASN A 32 4.99 -7.07 -12.11
N ASN A 33 4.29 -6.43 -13.05
CA ASN A 33 2.87 -6.68 -13.31
C ASN A 33 2.00 -6.43 -12.06
N GLY A 34 2.39 -5.46 -11.25
CA GLY A 34 1.72 -5.17 -9.99
C GLY A 34 0.38 -4.46 -10.10
N GLY A 35 -0.02 -4.07 -11.31
CA GLY A 35 -1.29 -3.38 -11.53
C GLY A 35 -1.13 -1.87 -11.52
N THR A 36 -2.26 -1.17 -11.50
CA THR A 36 -2.32 0.29 -11.51
C THR A 36 -2.85 0.80 -10.18
N VAL A 37 -2.16 1.77 -9.61
CA VAL A 37 -2.52 2.36 -8.31
C VAL A 37 -2.80 3.84 -8.50
N LYS A 38 -3.87 4.32 -7.87
CA LYS A 38 -4.16 5.74 -7.77
C LYS A 38 -3.44 6.30 -6.56
N ALA A 39 -2.76 7.42 -6.74
CA ALA A 39 -1.92 8.01 -5.71
C ALA A 39 -2.03 9.53 -5.69
N LEU A 40 -1.55 10.11 -4.60
CA LEU A 40 -1.46 11.55 -4.43
C LEU A 40 -0.07 12.00 -4.92
N PRO A 41 0.01 12.80 -6.00
CA PRO A 41 1.32 13.27 -6.46
C PRO A 41 1.88 14.33 -5.50
N ILE A 42 3.07 14.08 -4.98
CA ILE A 42 3.75 15.02 -4.07
C ILE A 42 4.86 15.75 -4.81
N ASN A 43 5.84 15.00 -5.35
CA ASN A 43 6.94 15.60 -6.10
C ASN A 43 7.38 14.66 -7.21
N ILE A 44 6.46 14.38 -8.13
CA ILE A 44 6.74 13.51 -9.26
C ILE A 44 7.39 14.32 -10.40
N ALA A 45 8.18 13.63 -11.23
CA ALA A 45 8.83 14.25 -12.37
C ALA A 45 7.90 14.44 -13.57
N GLY A 46 6.75 13.74 -13.58
CA GLY A 46 5.75 13.86 -14.63
C GLY A 46 5.35 12.54 -15.25
N GLU A 47 4.42 12.63 -16.20
CA GLU A 47 3.95 11.44 -16.91
C GLU A 47 5.09 10.75 -17.66
N GLY A 48 5.06 9.42 -17.67
CA GLY A 48 6.09 8.61 -18.31
C GLY A 48 7.34 8.43 -17.45
N LYS A 49 7.42 9.08 -16.30
CA LYS A 49 8.59 9.04 -15.43
C LYS A 49 8.37 8.07 -14.26
N LYS A 50 9.46 7.54 -13.74
CA LYS A 50 9.41 6.62 -12.60
C LYS A 50 9.08 7.36 -11.33
N THR A 51 8.39 6.68 -10.44
CA THR A 51 8.02 7.20 -9.12
C THR A 51 8.07 6.07 -8.09
N THR A 52 8.23 6.46 -6.84
CA THR A 52 8.11 5.54 -5.70
C THR A 52 6.88 5.94 -4.90
N LEU A 53 6.00 4.97 -4.66
CA LEU A 53 4.83 5.15 -3.82
C LEU A 53 5.18 4.83 -2.38
N SER A 54 4.74 5.68 -1.46
CA SER A 54 4.90 5.48 -0.03
C SER A 54 3.53 5.33 0.61
N LEU A 55 3.32 4.23 1.33
CA LEU A 55 2.03 3.89 1.92
C LEU A 55 2.24 3.31 3.31
N ARG A 56 1.63 3.91 4.32
CA ARG A 56 1.76 3.45 5.70
C ARG A 56 0.96 2.18 5.92
N PRO A 57 1.52 1.19 6.66
CA PRO A 57 0.82 -0.07 6.91
C PRO A 57 -0.53 0.08 7.58
N GLU A 58 -0.69 1.05 8.47
CA GLU A 58 -1.95 1.27 9.20
C GLU A 58 -3.05 1.88 8.33
N ARG A 59 -2.72 2.38 7.15
CA ARG A 59 -3.69 2.96 6.22
C ARG A 59 -4.31 1.95 5.28
N VAL A 60 -3.80 0.73 5.28
CA VAL A 60 -4.31 -0.35 4.44
C VAL A 60 -5.41 -1.09 5.20
N GLU A 61 -6.58 -1.22 4.58
CA GLU A 61 -7.70 -1.96 5.16
C GLU A 61 -7.74 -3.36 4.58
N VAL A 62 -8.06 -4.33 5.44
CA VAL A 62 -8.30 -5.72 5.02
C VAL A 62 -9.80 -5.90 4.90
N ASN A 63 -10.25 -6.45 3.77
CA ASN A 63 -11.66 -6.65 3.46
C ASN A 63 -12.47 -5.36 3.70
N PRO A 64 -12.12 -4.26 3.00
CA PRO A 64 -12.79 -2.99 3.24
C PRO A 64 -14.30 -3.10 3.03
N ALA A 65 -15.07 -2.47 3.93
CA ALA A 65 -16.52 -2.55 3.92
C ALA A 65 -17.15 -1.72 2.79
N SER A 66 -16.42 -0.75 2.27
CA SER A 66 -16.87 0.09 1.17
C SER A 66 -15.77 0.20 0.12
N ASP A 67 -16.15 0.66 -1.07
CA ASP A 67 -15.17 0.86 -2.13
C ASP A 67 -14.17 1.94 -1.73
N VAL A 68 -12.90 1.62 -1.92
CA VAL A 68 -11.82 2.57 -1.79
C VAL A 68 -11.12 2.68 -3.14
N ASP A 69 -10.30 3.71 -3.32
CA ASP A 69 -9.69 3.99 -4.63
C ASP A 69 -8.86 2.83 -5.17
N ASN A 70 -8.20 2.11 -4.28
CA ASN A 70 -7.33 1.00 -4.64
C ASN A 70 -7.78 -0.25 -3.90
N THR A 71 -8.01 -1.34 -4.63
CA THR A 71 -8.39 -2.63 -4.05
C THR A 71 -7.71 -3.75 -4.82
N PHE A 72 -7.06 -4.64 -4.10
CA PHE A 72 -6.33 -5.76 -4.69
C PHE A 72 -6.52 -7.02 -3.88
N ASP A 73 -6.35 -8.17 -4.53
CA ASP A 73 -6.22 -9.44 -3.83
C ASP A 73 -4.81 -9.55 -3.27
N ALA A 74 -4.72 -10.04 -2.04
CA ALA A 74 -3.45 -10.22 -1.35
C ALA A 74 -3.40 -11.59 -0.71
N GLN A 75 -2.22 -12.21 -0.73
CA GLN A 75 -2.00 -13.48 -0.07
C GLN A 75 -1.24 -13.26 1.23
N VAL A 76 -1.79 -13.78 2.33
CA VAL A 76 -1.18 -13.63 3.65
C VAL A 76 0.02 -14.57 3.77
N GLU A 77 1.19 -13.99 4.01
CA GLU A 77 2.45 -14.74 4.11
C GLU A 77 2.89 -14.96 5.56
N GLU A 78 2.67 -13.98 6.43
CA GLU A 78 3.14 -14.05 7.80
C GLU A 78 2.31 -13.14 8.71
N LEU A 79 2.09 -13.59 9.93
CA LEU A 79 1.35 -12.86 10.96
C LEU A 79 2.19 -12.81 12.23
N ILE A 80 2.41 -11.61 12.76
CA ILE A 80 3.13 -11.41 14.02
C ILE A 80 2.22 -10.63 14.96
N TYR A 81 1.90 -11.21 16.11
CA TYR A 81 1.00 -10.60 17.10
C TYR A 81 1.81 -9.71 18.04
N LEU A 82 1.54 -8.41 17.98
CA LEU A 82 2.27 -7.38 18.73
C LEU A 82 1.31 -6.56 19.58
N GLY A 83 0.86 -7.15 20.68
CA GLY A 83 0.00 -6.42 21.61
C GLY A 83 -1.25 -5.81 20.98
N ASP A 84 -1.17 -4.56 20.58
CA ASP A 84 -2.31 -3.78 20.08
C ASP A 84 -2.60 -4.00 18.59
N HIS A 85 -1.72 -4.67 17.87
CA HIS A 85 -1.95 -4.92 16.45
C HIS A 85 -1.27 -6.22 16.00
N ILE A 86 -1.68 -6.67 14.83
CA ILE A 86 -1.09 -7.83 14.16
C ILE A 86 -0.34 -7.30 12.94
N ARG A 87 0.98 -7.46 12.94
CA ARG A 87 1.81 -7.11 11.80
C ARG A 87 1.69 -8.22 10.78
N THR A 88 1.09 -7.91 9.64
CA THR A 88 0.76 -8.91 8.62
C THR A 88 1.53 -8.61 7.35
N ARG A 89 2.37 -9.56 6.93
CA ARG A 89 3.08 -9.45 5.67
C ARG A 89 2.30 -10.20 4.61
N VAL A 90 2.04 -9.52 3.49
CA VAL A 90 1.25 -10.08 2.40
C VAL A 90 1.99 -9.94 1.07
N ARG A 91 1.58 -10.76 0.11
CA ARG A 91 1.99 -10.61 -1.28
C ARG A 91 0.87 -9.91 -2.02
N VAL A 92 1.17 -8.75 -2.57
CA VAL A 92 0.21 -7.92 -3.30
C VAL A 92 0.95 -7.00 -4.26
N CYS A 93 0.36 -6.68 -5.38
CA CYS A 93 0.91 -5.74 -6.36
C CYS A 93 2.33 -6.12 -6.81
N GLY A 94 2.59 -7.42 -6.95
CA GLY A 94 3.91 -7.91 -7.35
C GLY A 94 4.99 -7.79 -6.28
N ASN A 95 4.60 -7.54 -5.04
CA ASN A 95 5.53 -7.31 -3.92
C ASN A 95 5.17 -8.27 -2.76
N ASP A 96 6.14 -9.03 -2.26
CA ASP A 96 5.93 -9.97 -1.15
C ASP A 96 6.40 -9.42 0.20
N GLU A 97 6.82 -8.16 0.24
CA GLU A 97 7.27 -7.48 1.47
C GLU A 97 6.26 -6.42 1.96
N PHE A 98 5.03 -6.48 1.46
CA PHE A 98 4.00 -5.51 1.81
C PHE A 98 3.45 -5.81 3.21
N VAL A 99 3.44 -4.79 4.08
CA VAL A 99 3.07 -4.94 5.48
C VAL A 99 1.78 -4.18 5.77
N ILE A 100 0.89 -4.82 6.52
CA ILE A 100 -0.36 -4.23 7.00
C ILE A 100 -0.35 -4.33 8.53
N LYS A 101 -0.81 -3.28 9.20
CA LYS A 101 -1.03 -3.30 10.65
C LYS A 101 -2.51 -3.41 10.89
N ILE A 102 -2.95 -4.59 11.36
CA ILE A 102 -4.35 -4.86 11.63
C ILE A 102 -4.59 -4.68 13.13
N PRO A 103 -5.53 -3.83 13.54
CA PRO A 103 -5.82 -3.70 14.98
C PRO A 103 -6.23 -5.04 15.59
N ASN A 104 -5.65 -5.37 16.72
CA ASN A 104 -5.98 -6.59 17.46
C ASN A 104 -7.13 -6.30 18.41
N ALA A 105 -8.35 -6.19 17.86
CA ALA A 105 -9.54 -5.81 18.60
C ALA A 105 -10.65 -6.81 18.37
N HIS A 106 -11.62 -6.84 19.30
CA HIS A 106 -12.80 -7.68 19.15
C HIS A 106 -13.57 -7.33 17.88
N GLY A 107 -14.07 -8.33 17.19
CA GLY A 107 -14.86 -8.16 15.99
C GLY A 107 -14.09 -8.16 14.69
N HIS A 108 -12.76 -8.16 14.74
CA HIS A 108 -11.98 -8.32 13.54
C HIS A 108 -12.00 -9.79 13.09
N ALA A 109 -12.23 -9.98 11.80
CA ALA A 109 -12.19 -11.32 11.23
C ALA A 109 -10.79 -11.90 11.38
N ARG A 110 -10.73 -13.17 11.80
CA ARG A 110 -9.46 -13.87 11.93
C ARG A 110 -8.94 -14.23 10.54
N ILE A 111 -7.70 -13.88 10.26
CA ILE A 111 -7.02 -14.27 9.04
C ILE A 111 -5.84 -15.18 9.37
N ASN A 112 -5.49 -16.06 8.44
CA ASN A 112 -4.44 -17.06 8.64
C ASN A 112 -3.44 -17.00 7.49
N LYS A 113 -2.24 -17.49 7.76
CA LYS A 113 -1.23 -17.65 6.71
C LYS A 113 -1.79 -18.48 5.57
N GLY A 114 -1.57 -18.05 4.35
CA GLY A 114 -2.04 -18.69 3.15
C GLY A 114 -3.38 -18.19 2.65
N ASP A 115 -4.12 -17.44 3.47
CA ASP A 115 -5.41 -16.89 3.05
C ASP A 115 -5.23 -15.85 1.96
N THR A 116 -6.22 -15.79 1.06
CA THR A 116 -6.34 -14.69 0.10
C THR A 116 -7.40 -13.73 0.62
N VAL A 117 -7.04 -12.47 0.76
CA VAL A 117 -7.93 -11.44 1.27
C VAL A 117 -7.92 -10.23 0.33
N LYS A 118 -8.96 -9.40 0.42
CA LYS A 118 -8.94 -8.11 -0.25
C LYS A 118 -8.22 -7.10 0.64
N VAL A 119 -7.39 -6.28 0.02
CA VAL A 119 -6.76 -5.14 0.71
C VAL A 119 -7.06 -3.89 -0.08
N GLY A 120 -7.20 -2.77 0.62
CA GLY A 120 -7.52 -1.52 -0.06
C GLY A 120 -7.04 -0.31 0.70
N TRP A 121 -6.89 0.79 -0.04
CA TRP A 121 -6.47 2.07 0.53
C TRP A 121 -6.91 3.23 -0.35
N ALA A 122 -7.02 4.40 0.27
CA ALA A 122 -7.37 5.63 -0.44
C ALA A 122 -6.16 6.20 -1.17
N SER A 123 -6.41 6.86 -2.30
CA SER A 123 -5.34 7.50 -3.08
C SER A 123 -4.58 8.55 -2.26
N GLU A 124 -5.29 9.28 -1.40
CA GLU A 124 -4.67 10.33 -0.58
C GLU A 124 -3.68 9.79 0.44
N ASP A 125 -3.77 8.51 0.79
CA ASP A 125 -2.85 7.85 1.73
C ASP A 125 -1.64 7.24 1.03
N CYS A 126 -1.64 7.25 -0.29
CA CYS A 126 -0.59 6.66 -1.10
C CYS A 126 0.13 7.78 -1.85
N ARG A 127 1.32 8.14 -1.38
CA ARG A 127 2.03 9.32 -1.89
C ARG A 127 3.03 8.94 -2.96
N ALA A 128 2.93 9.62 -4.11
CA ALA A 128 3.86 9.42 -5.21
C ALA A 128 5.01 10.42 -5.09
N LEU A 129 6.20 9.89 -4.97
CA LEU A 129 7.41 10.65 -4.72
C LEU A 129 8.41 10.45 -5.85
N ASP A 130 9.31 11.40 -6.00
CA ASP A 130 10.37 11.31 -6.99
C ASP A 130 11.23 10.08 -6.72
N ALA A 131 11.50 9.32 -7.75
CA ALA A 131 12.21 8.05 -7.64
C ALA A 131 13.69 8.23 -7.36
#